data_0293abc700398183f9647e85c40c871d
#
_entry.id   0293abc700398183f9647e85c40c871d
#
_cell.length_a   1.000
_cell.length_b   1.000
_cell.length_c   1.000
_cell.angle_alpha   90.00
_cell.angle_beta   90.00
_cell.angle_gamma   90.00
#
_symmetry.space_group_name_H-M   'P 1'
#
loop_
_entity.id
_entity.type
_entity.pdbx_description
1 polymer ?
#
loop_
_entity_poly.entity_id
_entity_poly.type
_entity_poly.pdbx_seq_one_letter_code
_entity_poly.pdbx_strand_id
1 'polypeptide(L)'
;MAEKRDYYEVLEVTKTATVEEIKKAYRKKAIQYHPDKNPGDKETEEKFKEAAEAYDVLSNPDKRSRYDQFGHAGVSGAAGNGGPFGGFGGEGMSMDDIFSMFGDIFGGRGGGFGGFSGFGGGGGSQQRRYRGSDLRVKVKLTLKEISTGVEKKFKLKKYVPCDQCHGSGAEGDGGSETCPTCKGSGTVIRNQQTILGTMQTRATCSTCNGEGKIIKNKCKKCSGDGIVYGEEVVTVQIPAGVAEGMQLSMSGKGNAGKHNGVPGDLLILVEEEPHPDLIRDENDLIYNLLLSFPTAALGGAVEIPTIDGKVKVKIDSGTQPGKVLRLRGKGLPNVNGYGTGDLLVNVSIYVPEALNKEEKSALEKMEDSDNFKPSTSVKEKIFKKFKSFFD
;
A
#
# COMPACT_ATOMS: atom_id res chain seq x y z
N MET A 1 3.40 -39.93 28.27
CA MET A 1 2.91 -39.03 27.19
C MET A 1 1.74 -38.30 27.81
N ALA A 2 1.80 -36.99 27.88
CA ALA A 2 0.67 -36.20 28.38
C ALA A 2 -0.51 -36.39 27.42
N GLU A 3 -1.68 -36.72 27.99
CA GLU A 3 -2.91 -36.92 27.25
C GLU A 3 -3.35 -35.55 26.70
N LYS A 4 -3.43 -35.40 25.35
CA LYS A 4 -3.87 -34.13 24.73
C LYS A 4 -5.31 -33.84 25.14
N ARG A 5 -5.59 -32.61 25.55
CA ARG A 5 -6.95 -32.16 25.96
C ARG A 5 -7.88 -32.12 24.73
N ASP A 6 -9.20 -32.33 24.96
CA ASP A 6 -10.20 -32.21 23.90
C ASP A 6 -10.20 -30.79 23.31
N TYR A 7 -10.20 -30.66 21.97
CA TYR A 7 -10.17 -29.38 21.27
C TYR A 7 -11.38 -28.50 21.57
N TYR A 8 -12.54 -29.10 21.85
CA TYR A 8 -13.72 -28.34 22.29
C TYR A 8 -13.52 -27.74 23.69
N GLU A 9 -12.86 -28.48 24.57
CA GLU A 9 -12.50 -27.97 25.92
C GLU A 9 -11.42 -26.89 25.86
N VAL A 10 -10.42 -27.04 24.97
CA VAL A 10 -9.36 -26.04 24.77
C VAL A 10 -9.93 -24.70 24.36
N LEU A 11 -10.92 -24.71 23.45
CA LEU A 11 -11.58 -23.48 23.00
C LEU A 11 -12.78 -23.07 23.88
N GLU A 12 -13.16 -23.87 24.86
CA GLU A 12 -14.34 -23.65 25.74
C GLU A 12 -15.64 -23.50 24.94
N VAL A 13 -15.85 -24.38 23.94
CA VAL A 13 -17.04 -24.40 23.08
C VAL A 13 -17.74 -25.76 23.15
N THR A 14 -19.02 -25.80 22.85
CA THR A 14 -19.78 -27.06 22.79
C THR A 14 -19.50 -27.82 21.49
N LYS A 15 -19.72 -29.15 21.49
CA LYS A 15 -19.58 -29.99 20.28
C LYS A 15 -20.55 -29.59 19.15
N THR A 16 -21.58 -28.80 19.46
CA THR A 16 -22.55 -28.26 18.49
C THR A 16 -22.25 -26.86 18.02
N ALA A 17 -21.11 -26.25 18.47
CA ALA A 17 -20.77 -24.88 18.15
C ALA A 17 -20.61 -24.66 16.65
N THR A 18 -21.08 -23.53 16.17
CA THR A 18 -20.92 -23.07 14.79
C THR A 18 -19.47 -22.63 14.51
N VAL A 19 -19.09 -22.60 13.24
CA VAL A 19 -17.74 -22.14 12.84
C VAL A 19 -17.47 -20.71 13.30
N GLU A 20 -18.51 -19.87 13.36
CA GLU A 20 -18.40 -18.49 13.83
C GLU A 20 -18.14 -18.42 15.35
N GLU A 21 -18.79 -19.27 16.13
CA GLU A 21 -18.57 -19.38 17.58
C GLU A 21 -17.16 -19.90 17.88
N ILE A 22 -16.70 -20.91 17.16
CA ILE A 22 -15.34 -21.45 17.25
C ILE A 22 -14.31 -20.35 16.94
N LYS A 23 -14.53 -19.58 15.88
CA LYS A 23 -13.65 -18.46 15.50
C LYS A 23 -13.62 -17.35 16.56
N LYS A 24 -14.78 -17.05 17.16
CA LYS A 24 -14.88 -16.04 18.25
C LYS A 24 -14.17 -16.52 19.52
N ALA A 25 -14.33 -17.78 19.89
CA ALA A 25 -13.66 -18.39 21.03
C ALA A 25 -12.14 -18.41 20.86
N TYR A 26 -11.66 -18.83 19.68
CA TYR A 26 -10.24 -18.79 19.36
C TYR A 26 -9.65 -17.37 19.44
N ARG A 27 -10.31 -16.36 18.87
CA ARG A 27 -9.84 -14.96 18.99
C ARG A 27 -9.68 -14.51 20.43
N LYS A 28 -10.62 -14.86 21.30
CA LYS A 28 -10.56 -14.53 22.72
C LYS A 28 -9.33 -15.17 23.38
N LYS A 29 -9.08 -16.48 23.11
CA LYS A 29 -7.92 -17.21 23.64
C LYS A 29 -6.60 -16.69 23.08
N ALA A 30 -6.56 -16.39 21.78
CA ALA A 30 -5.38 -15.84 21.13
C ALA A 30 -4.96 -14.47 21.70
N ILE A 31 -5.92 -13.58 22.01
CA ILE A 31 -5.64 -12.30 22.66
C ILE A 31 -5.21 -12.49 24.13
N GLN A 32 -5.77 -13.48 24.81
CA GLN A 32 -5.46 -13.79 26.22
C GLN A 32 -4.04 -14.35 26.36
N TYR A 33 -3.64 -15.25 25.47
CA TYR A 33 -2.35 -15.96 25.51
C TYR A 33 -1.31 -15.39 24.55
N HIS A 34 -1.51 -14.14 24.07
CA HIS A 34 -0.59 -13.50 23.14
C HIS A 34 0.79 -13.30 23.78
N PRO A 35 1.89 -13.62 23.07
CA PRO A 35 3.25 -13.48 23.59
C PRO A 35 3.62 -12.06 23.97
N ASP A 36 3.09 -11.04 23.27
CA ASP A 36 3.33 -9.63 23.59
C ASP A 36 2.70 -9.23 24.95
N LYS A 37 1.65 -9.93 25.39
CA LYS A 37 1.03 -9.71 26.68
C LYS A 37 1.65 -10.54 27.80
N ASN A 38 2.27 -11.66 27.45
CA ASN A 38 2.83 -12.64 28.39
C ASN A 38 4.27 -13.02 27.97
N PRO A 39 5.22 -12.06 27.92
CA PRO A 39 6.56 -12.33 27.43
C PRO A 39 7.29 -13.32 28.35
N GLY A 40 7.78 -14.45 27.76
CA GLY A 40 8.61 -15.44 28.45
C GLY A 40 7.86 -16.48 29.28
N ASP A 41 6.53 -16.50 29.27
CA ASP A 41 5.74 -17.52 29.95
C ASP A 41 5.48 -18.75 29.07
N LYS A 42 6.18 -19.83 29.33
CA LYS A 42 6.09 -21.09 28.60
C LYS A 42 4.71 -21.77 28.67
N GLU A 43 4.03 -21.66 29.83
CA GLU A 43 2.70 -22.26 29.96
C GLU A 43 1.66 -21.54 29.09
N THR A 44 1.79 -20.23 28.98
CA THR A 44 0.92 -19.42 28.11
C THR A 44 1.21 -19.67 26.63
N GLU A 45 2.47 -19.91 26.29
CA GLU A 45 2.89 -20.31 24.95
C GLU A 45 2.32 -21.67 24.52
N GLU A 46 2.34 -22.65 25.43
CA GLU A 46 1.75 -23.97 25.18
C GLU A 46 0.22 -23.87 24.99
N LYS A 47 -0.46 -23.10 25.83
CA LYS A 47 -1.91 -22.87 25.71
C LYS A 47 -2.27 -22.15 24.41
N PHE A 48 -1.42 -21.24 23.93
CA PHE A 48 -1.59 -20.61 22.64
C PHE A 48 -1.48 -21.60 21.48
N LYS A 49 -0.46 -22.48 21.51
CA LYS A 49 -0.27 -23.53 20.52
C LYS A 49 -1.43 -24.53 20.50
N GLU A 50 -1.89 -24.95 21.66
CA GLU A 50 -3.07 -25.83 21.77
C GLU A 50 -4.35 -25.19 21.22
N ALA A 51 -4.57 -23.90 21.50
CA ALA A 51 -5.72 -23.17 20.97
C ALA A 51 -5.66 -23.00 19.45
N ALA A 52 -4.46 -22.81 18.88
CA ALA A 52 -4.26 -22.72 17.44
C ALA A 52 -4.50 -24.07 16.73
N GLU A 53 -3.99 -25.18 17.31
CA GLU A 53 -4.23 -26.54 16.81
C GLU A 53 -5.72 -26.90 16.85
N ALA A 54 -6.40 -26.58 17.98
CA ALA A 54 -7.83 -26.79 18.12
C ALA A 54 -8.66 -26.02 17.07
N TYR A 55 -8.29 -24.77 16.81
CA TYR A 55 -8.96 -23.97 15.80
C TYR A 55 -8.76 -24.50 14.37
N ASP A 56 -7.53 -24.94 14.01
CA ASP A 56 -7.26 -25.52 12.70
C ASP A 56 -8.11 -26.76 12.41
N VAL A 57 -8.30 -27.59 13.41
CA VAL A 57 -9.12 -28.80 13.28
C VAL A 57 -10.61 -28.49 13.28
N LEU A 58 -11.11 -27.69 14.21
CA LEU A 58 -12.54 -27.45 14.40
C LEU A 58 -13.15 -26.46 13.40
N SER A 59 -12.33 -25.59 12.79
CA SER A 59 -12.80 -24.62 11.77
C SER A 59 -13.01 -25.25 10.38
N ASN A 60 -12.36 -26.39 10.12
CA ASN A 60 -12.50 -27.10 8.85
C ASN A 60 -13.50 -28.25 8.99
N PRO A 61 -14.62 -28.29 8.22
CA PRO A 61 -15.67 -29.29 8.33
C PRO A 61 -15.14 -30.74 8.20
N ASP A 62 -14.20 -30.97 7.27
CA ASP A 62 -13.66 -32.30 7.01
C ASP A 62 -12.74 -32.79 8.16
N LYS A 63 -11.89 -31.91 8.69
CA LYS A 63 -11.04 -32.22 9.83
C LYS A 63 -11.87 -32.42 11.10
N ARG A 64 -12.87 -31.56 11.33
CA ARG A 64 -13.81 -31.67 12.45
C ARG A 64 -14.55 -32.99 12.43
N SER A 65 -15.08 -33.41 11.29
CA SER A 65 -15.75 -34.71 11.12
C SER A 65 -14.85 -35.89 11.45
N ARG A 66 -13.58 -35.85 11.03
CA ARG A 66 -12.60 -36.88 11.39
C ARG A 66 -12.21 -36.85 12.89
N TYR A 67 -12.10 -35.66 13.45
CA TYR A 67 -11.85 -35.50 14.88
C TYR A 67 -13.02 -36.02 15.73
N ASP A 68 -14.26 -35.76 15.33
CA ASP A 68 -15.46 -36.20 15.99
C ASP A 68 -15.60 -37.75 15.96
N GLN A 69 -15.10 -38.41 14.91
CA GLN A 69 -15.16 -39.87 14.75
C GLN A 69 -13.97 -40.61 15.39
N PHE A 70 -12.78 -40.07 15.32
CA PHE A 70 -11.55 -40.80 15.67
C PHE A 70 -10.69 -40.06 16.72
N GLY A 71 -11.17 -38.95 17.24
CA GLY A 71 -10.42 -38.12 18.20
C GLY A 71 -9.09 -37.59 17.61
N HIS A 72 -8.12 -37.36 18.47
CA HIS A 72 -6.79 -36.88 18.06
C HIS A 72 -6.09 -37.83 17.05
N ALA A 73 -6.34 -39.13 17.11
CA ALA A 73 -5.76 -40.10 16.18
C ALA A 73 -6.24 -39.88 14.74
N GLY A 74 -7.49 -39.41 14.53
CA GLY A 74 -8.05 -39.15 13.21
C GLY A 74 -7.44 -37.94 12.49
N VAL A 75 -6.81 -37.03 13.22
CA VAL A 75 -6.19 -35.82 12.69
C VAL A 75 -4.68 -35.83 12.74
N SER A 76 -4.04 -36.61 13.60
CA SER A 76 -2.58 -36.78 13.67
C SER A 76 -2.01 -37.68 12.59
N GLY A 77 -2.79 -38.61 12.03
CA GLY A 77 -2.38 -39.49 10.93
C GLY A 77 -2.47 -38.88 9.52
N ALA A 78 -3.14 -37.76 9.36
CA ALA A 78 -3.26 -37.06 8.08
C ALA A 78 -2.07 -36.13 7.74
N ALA A 79 -1.04 -36.10 8.54
CA ALA A 79 0.19 -35.32 8.37
C ALA A 79 1.07 -35.76 7.16
N GLY A 80 0.62 -36.73 6.36
CA GLY A 80 1.37 -37.29 5.22
C GLY A 80 1.16 -36.62 3.89
N ASN A 81 0.20 -35.68 3.70
CA ASN A 81 0.03 -35.06 2.40
C ASN A 81 -0.67 -33.69 2.47
N GLY A 82 0.12 -32.60 2.51
CA GLY A 82 -0.24 -31.36 1.85
C GLY A 82 -1.19 -30.37 2.54
N GLY A 83 -1.21 -30.26 3.86
CA GLY A 83 -1.83 -29.10 4.52
C GLY A 83 -0.77 -28.09 5.01
N PRO A 84 -1.04 -26.78 5.04
CA PRO A 84 -0.07 -25.78 5.51
C PRO A 84 0.32 -25.93 6.99
N PHE A 85 -0.34 -26.79 7.74
CA PHE A 85 -0.09 -27.09 9.15
C PHE A 85 0.36 -28.55 9.44
N GLY A 86 0.69 -29.33 8.40
CA GLY A 86 1.14 -30.71 8.54
C GLY A 86 2.49 -30.92 9.23
N GLY A 87 3.13 -29.88 9.73
CA GLY A 87 4.43 -29.89 10.38
C GLY A 87 4.45 -29.56 11.88
N PHE A 88 3.32 -29.49 12.56
CA PHE A 88 3.24 -29.05 13.97
C PHE A 88 3.77 -30.08 15.00
N GLY A 89 4.25 -31.23 14.55
CA GLY A 89 4.78 -32.30 15.42
C GLY A 89 6.29 -32.42 15.52
N GLY A 90 7.08 -31.49 14.93
CA GLY A 90 8.55 -31.50 14.95
C GLY A 90 9.13 -30.42 15.84
N GLU A 91 10.01 -30.78 16.77
CA GLU A 91 10.88 -29.87 17.52
C GLU A 91 11.68 -29.01 16.56
N GLY A 92 11.34 -27.69 16.44
CA GLY A 92 12.18 -26.73 15.70
C GLY A 92 11.52 -25.55 15.00
N MET A 93 10.20 -25.41 14.97
CA MET A 93 9.57 -24.17 14.46
C MET A 93 9.57 -23.07 15.52
N SER A 94 10.16 -21.92 15.15
CA SER A 94 10.16 -20.77 16.05
C SER A 94 8.76 -20.11 16.08
N MET A 95 8.49 -19.42 17.20
CA MET A 95 7.23 -18.68 17.41
C MET A 95 7.02 -17.62 16.32
N ASP A 96 8.10 -17.04 15.80
CA ASP A 96 8.07 -16.05 14.71
C ASP A 96 7.59 -16.66 13.38
N ASP A 97 7.93 -17.91 13.09
CA ASP A 97 7.45 -18.62 11.89
C ASP A 97 5.95 -18.89 11.96
N ILE A 98 5.46 -19.24 13.15
CA ILE A 98 4.02 -19.45 13.41
C ILE A 98 3.27 -18.12 13.31
N PHE A 99 3.85 -17.05 13.82
CA PHE A 99 3.26 -15.71 13.81
C PHE A 99 3.23 -15.09 12.42
N SER A 100 4.29 -15.27 11.65
CA SER A 100 4.37 -14.86 10.24
C SER A 100 3.30 -15.54 9.38
N MET A 101 3.12 -16.85 9.58
CA MET A 101 2.10 -17.62 8.87
C MET A 101 0.66 -17.22 9.24
N PHE A 102 0.44 -16.81 10.51
CA PHE A 102 -0.85 -16.30 10.98
C PHE A 102 -1.07 -14.81 10.66
N GLY A 103 -0.02 -14.01 10.63
CA GLY A 103 -0.07 -12.59 10.28
C GLY A 103 -0.61 -12.36 8.85
N ASP A 104 -0.20 -13.18 7.91
CA ASP A 104 -0.70 -13.14 6.53
C ASP A 104 -2.18 -13.56 6.40
N ILE A 105 -2.66 -14.42 7.29
CA ILE A 105 -4.06 -14.88 7.29
C ILE A 105 -4.99 -13.93 8.05
N PHE A 106 -4.51 -13.25 9.09
CA PHE A 106 -5.33 -12.43 9.98
C PHE A 106 -5.03 -10.94 10.00
N GLY A 107 -3.84 -10.49 9.55
CA GLY A 107 -3.42 -9.09 9.53
C GLY A 107 -3.97 -8.26 8.37
N GLY A 108 -4.61 -8.86 7.40
CA GLY A 108 -5.26 -8.21 6.26
C GLY A 108 -6.58 -7.58 6.67
N ARG A 109 -6.56 -6.30 6.91
CA ARG A 109 -7.70 -5.39 7.10
C ARG A 109 -8.80 -5.62 6.05
N GLY A 110 -9.88 -6.30 6.46
CA GLY A 110 -11.20 -6.16 5.86
C GLY A 110 -11.41 -6.80 4.49
N GLY A 111 -12.07 -7.95 4.45
CA GLY A 111 -12.86 -8.36 3.31
C GLY A 111 -12.27 -9.50 2.46
N GLY A 112 -12.89 -10.65 2.54
CA GLY A 112 -12.83 -11.63 1.47
C GLY A 112 -12.07 -12.91 1.76
N PHE A 113 -12.68 -13.79 2.49
CA PHE A 113 -12.35 -15.23 2.57
C PHE A 113 -12.61 -15.92 1.20
N GLY A 114 -12.00 -15.43 0.13
CA GLY A 114 -12.18 -15.89 -1.24
C GLY A 114 -10.91 -16.30 -1.98
N GLY A 115 -9.74 -16.30 -1.33
CA GLY A 115 -8.44 -16.47 -2.00
C GLY A 115 -7.77 -17.83 -1.84
N PHE A 116 -8.25 -18.74 -1.00
CA PHE A 116 -7.60 -20.04 -0.76
C PHE A 116 -8.17 -21.20 -1.62
N SER A 117 -8.88 -20.92 -2.70
CA SER A 117 -9.33 -21.95 -3.66
C SER A 117 -8.28 -22.31 -4.73
N GLY A 118 -7.00 -21.98 -4.55
CA GLY A 118 -5.96 -22.15 -5.56
C GLY A 118 -5.03 -23.35 -5.39
N PHE A 119 -5.19 -24.20 -4.38
CA PHE A 119 -4.31 -25.38 -4.19
C PHE A 119 -5.01 -26.74 -4.47
N GLY A 120 -6.13 -26.72 -5.16
CA GLY A 120 -6.85 -27.90 -5.61
C GLY A 120 -6.63 -28.16 -7.09
N GLY A 121 -5.69 -29.00 -7.42
CA GLY A 121 -5.62 -29.91 -8.57
C GLY A 121 -6.30 -29.54 -9.87
N GLY A 122 -5.67 -28.73 -10.68
CA GLY A 122 -5.94 -28.63 -12.11
C GLY A 122 -4.61 -28.55 -12.84
N GLY A 123 -4.01 -29.69 -13.15
CA GLY A 123 -2.76 -29.80 -13.92
C GLY A 123 -2.93 -29.38 -15.38
N GLY A 124 -3.42 -28.16 -15.64
CA GLY A 124 -3.23 -27.49 -16.91
C GLY A 124 -1.76 -27.16 -17.04
N SER A 125 -1.06 -27.67 -18.05
CA SER A 125 0.31 -27.28 -18.38
C SER A 125 0.30 -25.78 -18.70
N GLN A 126 0.65 -24.94 -17.71
CA GLN A 126 0.82 -23.52 -17.95
C GLN A 126 2.06 -23.33 -18.83
N GLN A 127 1.82 -23.07 -20.10
CA GLN A 127 2.85 -22.62 -21.02
C GLN A 127 3.57 -21.41 -20.40
N ARG A 128 4.90 -21.43 -20.41
CA ARG A 128 5.70 -20.34 -19.87
C ARG A 128 5.42 -19.07 -20.68
N ARG A 129 4.75 -18.10 -20.08
CA ARG A 129 4.54 -16.77 -20.67
C ARG A 129 5.61 -15.83 -20.14
N TYR A 130 6.27 -15.11 -21.03
CA TYR A 130 7.22 -14.07 -20.65
C TYR A 130 6.45 -12.86 -20.13
N ARG A 131 6.77 -12.42 -18.95
CA ARG A 131 6.27 -11.14 -18.43
C ARG A 131 7.24 -10.02 -18.79
N GLY A 132 6.73 -8.93 -19.35
CA GLY A 132 7.48 -7.70 -19.53
C GLY A 132 7.84 -7.08 -18.18
N SER A 133 8.92 -6.32 -18.13
CA SER A 133 9.32 -5.59 -16.93
C SER A 133 8.42 -4.37 -16.71
N ASP A 134 8.24 -4.03 -15.43
CA ASP A 134 7.49 -2.84 -15.05
C ASP A 134 8.29 -1.58 -15.38
N LEU A 135 7.58 -0.50 -15.67
CA LEU A 135 8.15 0.82 -15.91
C LEU A 135 7.84 1.75 -14.75
N ARG A 136 8.81 2.55 -14.34
CA ARG A 136 8.63 3.57 -13.32
C ARG A 136 8.81 4.95 -13.93
N VAL A 137 7.84 5.83 -13.68
CA VAL A 137 7.82 7.22 -14.16
C VAL A 137 7.51 8.13 -13.00
N LYS A 138 8.21 9.24 -12.89
CA LYS A 138 7.92 10.30 -11.92
C LYS A 138 7.07 11.36 -12.59
N VAL A 139 6.05 11.83 -11.88
CA VAL A 139 5.20 12.94 -12.33
C VAL A 139 5.24 14.04 -11.30
N LYS A 140 5.54 15.26 -11.75
CA LYS A 140 5.44 16.47 -10.92
C LYS A 140 4.05 17.06 -11.08
N LEU A 141 3.44 17.37 -9.94
CA LEU A 141 2.11 17.93 -9.84
C LEU A 141 2.14 19.22 -9.04
N THR A 142 1.48 20.24 -9.55
CA THR A 142 1.23 21.48 -8.81
C THR A 142 0.09 21.26 -7.82
N LEU A 143 0.01 22.06 -6.73
CA LEU A 143 -1.09 22.02 -5.77
C LEU A 143 -2.47 22.18 -6.44
N LYS A 144 -2.55 22.96 -7.51
CA LYS A 144 -3.79 23.13 -8.29
C LYS A 144 -4.19 21.83 -9.00
N GLU A 145 -3.25 21.15 -9.64
CA GLU A 145 -3.51 19.85 -10.29
C GLU A 145 -3.89 18.78 -9.26
N ILE A 146 -3.26 18.83 -8.08
CA ILE A 146 -3.60 17.92 -6.96
C ILE A 146 -5.01 18.20 -6.43
N SER A 147 -5.44 19.47 -6.37
CA SER A 147 -6.77 19.79 -5.86
C SER A 147 -7.92 19.36 -6.77
N THR A 148 -7.71 19.43 -8.09
CA THR A 148 -8.77 19.13 -9.09
C THR A 148 -8.65 17.73 -9.68
N GLY A 149 -7.49 17.09 -9.54
CA GLY A 149 -7.11 15.95 -10.37
C GLY A 149 -6.75 16.40 -11.79
N VAL A 150 -6.00 15.58 -12.50
CA VAL A 150 -5.51 15.92 -13.83
C VAL A 150 -5.33 14.68 -14.70
N GLU A 151 -5.60 14.83 -15.99
CA GLU A 151 -5.23 13.86 -17.00
C GLU A 151 -3.91 14.29 -17.67
N LYS A 152 -2.87 13.46 -17.53
CA LYS A 152 -1.56 13.71 -18.14
C LYS A 152 -1.23 12.64 -19.19
N LYS A 153 -0.67 13.06 -20.31
CA LYS A 153 -0.21 12.19 -21.39
C LYS A 153 1.30 12.08 -21.35
N PHE A 154 1.79 10.86 -21.22
CA PHE A 154 3.23 10.55 -21.19
C PHE A 154 3.64 9.86 -22.46
N LYS A 155 4.66 10.38 -23.11
CA LYS A 155 5.34 9.73 -24.22
C LYS A 155 6.47 8.87 -23.66
N LEU A 156 6.23 7.56 -23.59
CA LEU A 156 7.14 6.62 -22.95
C LEU A 156 7.92 5.84 -24.00
N LYS A 157 9.22 5.75 -23.80
CA LYS A 157 10.10 4.87 -24.57
C LYS A 157 10.16 3.51 -23.87
N LYS A 158 9.61 2.47 -24.52
CA LYS A 158 9.51 1.14 -23.94
C LYS A 158 9.50 0.05 -25.01
N TYR A 159 9.60 -1.19 -24.57
CA TYR A 159 9.35 -2.31 -25.46
C TYR A 159 7.86 -2.42 -25.75
N VAL A 160 7.51 -2.39 -27.03
CA VAL A 160 6.15 -2.53 -27.54
C VAL A 160 6.06 -3.78 -28.43
N PRO A 161 4.88 -4.38 -28.62
CA PRO A 161 4.73 -5.48 -29.56
C PRO A 161 5.19 -5.06 -30.97
N CYS A 162 5.91 -5.94 -31.63
CA CYS A 162 6.36 -5.69 -32.99
C CYS A 162 5.16 -5.59 -33.93
N ASP A 163 5.05 -4.52 -34.68
CA ASP A 163 3.96 -4.25 -35.61
C ASP A 163 3.95 -5.18 -36.84
N GLN A 164 5.11 -5.75 -37.24
CA GLN A 164 5.21 -6.66 -38.34
C GLN A 164 4.71 -8.07 -38.04
N CYS A 165 4.99 -8.59 -36.81
CA CYS A 165 4.60 -9.93 -36.40
C CYS A 165 3.55 -9.95 -35.28
N HIS A 166 3.04 -8.78 -34.89
CA HIS A 166 2.03 -8.62 -33.83
C HIS A 166 2.38 -9.36 -32.52
N GLY A 167 3.67 -9.34 -32.18
CA GLY A 167 4.17 -9.94 -30.94
C GLY A 167 4.54 -11.42 -31.02
N SER A 168 4.27 -12.13 -32.11
CA SER A 168 4.55 -13.57 -32.25
C SER A 168 6.04 -13.91 -32.37
N GLY A 169 6.85 -12.98 -32.87
CA GLY A 169 8.27 -13.22 -33.21
C GLY A 169 8.48 -13.98 -34.50
N ALA A 170 7.43 -14.50 -35.14
CA ALA A 170 7.49 -15.28 -36.36
C ALA A 170 7.19 -14.44 -37.61
N GLU A 171 7.76 -14.78 -38.74
CA GLU A 171 7.47 -14.13 -40.03
C GLU A 171 6.23 -14.79 -40.65
N GLY A 172 5.09 -14.05 -40.71
CA GLY A 172 3.80 -14.54 -41.23
C GLY A 172 3.12 -15.60 -40.35
N ASP A 173 1.92 -16.04 -40.78
CA ASP A 173 1.07 -16.98 -40.04
C ASP A 173 1.65 -18.39 -39.94
N GLY A 174 2.57 -18.78 -40.82
CA GLY A 174 3.24 -20.09 -40.85
C GLY A 174 4.61 -20.13 -40.18
N GLY A 175 5.09 -19.02 -39.61
CA GLY A 175 6.47 -18.93 -39.07
C GLY A 175 6.69 -19.64 -37.74
N SER A 176 5.65 -20.11 -37.05
CA SER A 176 5.72 -20.86 -35.81
C SER A 176 5.02 -22.23 -35.91
N GLU A 177 5.63 -23.25 -35.36
CA GLU A 177 5.07 -24.61 -35.32
C GLU A 177 4.96 -25.12 -33.89
N THR A 178 4.05 -26.08 -33.68
CA THR A 178 3.95 -26.78 -32.41
C THR A 178 5.20 -27.57 -32.13
N CYS A 179 5.77 -27.45 -30.93
CA CYS A 179 7.00 -28.14 -30.57
C CYS A 179 6.83 -29.67 -30.71
N PRO A 180 7.66 -30.35 -31.53
CA PRO A 180 7.54 -31.79 -31.74
C PRO A 180 7.86 -32.62 -30.49
N THR A 181 8.72 -32.10 -29.60
CA THR A 181 9.15 -32.80 -28.38
C THR A 181 8.07 -32.87 -27.32
N CYS A 182 7.37 -31.76 -27.05
CA CYS A 182 6.34 -31.69 -26.01
C CYS A 182 4.92 -31.64 -26.57
N LYS A 183 4.76 -31.65 -27.90
CA LYS A 183 3.45 -31.58 -28.60
C LYS A 183 2.57 -30.43 -28.10
N GLY A 184 3.19 -29.28 -27.83
CA GLY A 184 2.48 -28.06 -27.38
C GLY A 184 2.33 -27.91 -25.87
N SER A 185 2.63 -28.94 -25.07
CA SER A 185 2.45 -28.88 -23.59
C SER A 185 3.46 -28.00 -22.85
N GLY A 186 4.60 -27.65 -23.48
CA GLY A 186 5.67 -26.89 -22.87
C GLY A 186 6.51 -27.67 -21.83
N THR A 187 6.05 -28.87 -21.42
CA THR A 187 6.70 -29.72 -20.43
C THR A 187 6.94 -31.12 -20.95
N VAL A 188 7.94 -31.80 -20.44
CA VAL A 188 8.25 -33.19 -20.71
C VAL A 188 8.34 -33.95 -19.41
N ILE A 189 7.91 -35.22 -19.41
CA ILE A 189 8.02 -36.12 -18.26
C ILE A 189 9.42 -36.72 -18.32
N ARG A 190 10.20 -36.58 -17.23
CA ARG A 190 11.49 -37.24 -17.03
C ARG A 190 11.38 -38.25 -15.90
N ASN A 191 11.84 -39.46 -16.15
CA ASN A 191 12.00 -40.47 -15.10
C ASN A 191 13.32 -40.22 -14.39
N GLN A 192 13.29 -39.92 -13.11
CA GLN A 192 14.47 -39.82 -12.25
C GLN A 192 14.53 -41.03 -11.34
N GLN A 193 15.66 -41.72 -11.38
CA GLN A 193 15.92 -42.85 -10.50
C GLN A 193 16.41 -42.29 -9.17
N THR A 194 15.67 -42.56 -8.10
CA THR A 194 16.00 -42.16 -6.73
C THR A 194 16.24 -43.41 -5.89
N ILE A 195 16.82 -43.25 -4.70
CA ILE A 195 17.06 -44.36 -3.76
C ILE A 195 15.78 -45.10 -3.38
N LEU A 196 14.62 -44.43 -3.51
CA LEU A 196 13.27 -44.97 -3.21
C LEU A 196 12.51 -45.50 -4.44
N GLY A 197 13.17 -45.54 -5.63
CA GLY A 197 12.56 -46.00 -6.88
C GLY A 197 12.55 -44.92 -7.98
N THR A 198 11.87 -45.23 -9.08
CA THR A 198 11.76 -44.37 -10.25
C THR A 198 10.64 -43.33 -10.01
N MET A 199 11.01 -42.07 -9.97
CA MET A 199 10.05 -40.95 -9.81
C MET A 199 9.85 -40.22 -11.15
N GLN A 200 8.63 -39.99 -11.53
CA GLN A 200 8.29 -39.20 -12.71
C GLN A 200 8.17 -37.71 -12.32
N THR A 201 9.05 -36.89 -12.89
CA THR A 201 9.03 -35.45 -12.68
C THR A 201 8.68 -34.72 -13.98
N ARG A 202 7.89 -33.66 -13.88
CA ARG A 202 7.63 -32.76 -15.01
C ARG A 202 8.77 -31.74 -15.09
N ALA A 203 9.47 -31.73 -16.23
CA ALA A 203 10.53 -30.77 -16.52
C ALA A 203 10.13 -29.86 -17.68
N THR A 204 10.63 -28.63 -17.69
CA THR A 204 10.45 -27.72 -18.83
C THR A 204 11.04 -28.33 -20.09
N CYS A 205 10.30 -28.29 -21.19
CA CYS A 205 10.80 -28.80 -22.48
C CYS A 205 11.98 -27.95 -22.95
N SER A 206 13.17 -28.59 -23.09
CA SER A 206 14.40 -27.93 -23.51
C SER A 206 14.37 -27.43 -24.95
N THR A 207 13.54 -28.01 -25.82
CA THR A 207 13.43 -27.64 -27.23
C THR A 207 12.70 -26.33 -27.46
N CYS A 208 11.63 -26.08 -26.68
CA CYS A 208 10.84 -24.84 -26.78
C CYS A 208 10.91 -23.96 -25.51
N ASN A 209 11.78 -24.30 -24.56
CA ASN A 209 11.93 -23.57 -23.29
C ASN A 209 10.62 -23.32 -22.52
N GLY A 210 9.64 -24.20 -22.70
CA GLY A 210 8.35 -24.10 -22.04
C GLY A 210 7.25 -23.41 -22.83
N GLU A 211 7.53 -22.87 -24.02
CA GLU A 211 6.54 -22.14 -24.83
C GLU A 211 5.55 -23.05 -25.57
N GLY A 212 5.89 -24.30 -25.77
CA GLY A 212 5.08 -25.25 -26.53
C GLY A 212 5.13 -25.06 -28.04
N LYS A 213 5.78 -24.00 -28.54
CA LYS A 213 5.94 -23.66 -29.96
C LYS A 213 7.40 -23.38 -30.29
N ILE A 214 7.77 -23.51 -31.56
CA ILE A 214 9.10 -23.23 -32.07
C ILE A 214 8.95 -22.27 -33.26
N ILE A 215 9.76 -21.21 -33.29
CA ILE A 215 9.80 -20.27 -34.41
C ILE A 215 10.79 -20.78 -35.43
N LYS A 216 10.30 -21.17 -36.62
CA LYS A 216 11.14 -21.54 -37.77
C LYS A 216 11.68 -20.34 -38.49
N ASN A 217 10.79 -19.41 -38.87
CA ASN A 217 11.14 -18.21 -39.60
C ASN A 217 11.01 -17.02 -38.65
N LYS A 218 12.14 -16.45 -38.25
CA LYS A 218 12.18 -15.31 -37.34
C LYS A 218 11.77 -14.03 -38.06
N CYS A 219 10.91 -13.24 -37.46
CA CYS A 219 10.58 -11.91 -37.91
C CYS A 219 11.84 -11.04 -38.02
N LYS A 220 12.09 -10.46 -39.20
CA LYS A 220 13.29 -9.66 -39.49
C LYS A 220 13.38 -8.39 -38.64
N LYS A 221 12.24 -7.78 -38.30
CA LYS A 221 12.18 -6.53 -37.52
C LYS A 221 12.54 -6.71 -36.04
N CYS A 222 12.06 -7.75 -35.42
CA CYS A 222 12.30 -8.03 -33.99
C CYS A 222 13.28 -9.19 -33.74
N SER A 223 13.88 -9.76 -34.82
CA SER A 223 14.84 -10.87 -34.73
C SER A 223 14.33 -12.11 -33.98
N GLY A 224 13.01 -12.27 -33.95
CA GLY A 224 12.37 -13.39 -33.27
C GLY A 224 11.80 -13.07 -31.88
N ASP A 225 12.14 -11.95 -31.26
CA ASP A 225 11.70 -11.61 -29.90
C ASP A 225 10.21 -11.23 -29.78
N GLY A 226 9.57 -10.84 -30.88
CA GLY A 226 8.18 -10.38 -30.88
C GLY A 226 7.98 -8.95 -30.37
N ILE A 227 9.02 -8.33 -29.80
CA ILE A 227 8.98 -6.97 -29.24
C ILE A 227 10.04 -6.09 -29.88
N VAL A 228 9.77 -4.79 -29.95
CA VAL A 228 10.71 -3.77 -30.44
C VAL A 228 10.73 -2.59 -29.47
N TYR A 229 11.84 -1.89 -29.42
CA TYR A 229 11.93 -0.65 -28.65
C TYR A 229 11.25 0.46 -29.43
N GLY A 230 10.24 1.07 -28.84
CA GLY A 230 9.41 2.09 -29.48
C GLY A 230 8.90 3.13 -28.51
N GLU A 231 8.08 4.04 -29.02
CA GLU A 231 7.44 5.08 -28.22
C GLU A 231 5.92 4.82 -28.18
N GLU A 232 5.34 4.89 -26.98
CA GLU A 232 3.89 4.81 -26.79
C GLU A 232 3.42 5.99 -25.94
N VAL A 233 2.29 6.58 -26.35
CA VAL A 233 1.63 7.62 -25.58
C VAL A 233 0.63 6.96 -24.64
N VAL A 234 0.84 7.11 -23.34
CA VAL A 234 -0.05 6.60 -22.30
C VAL A 234 -0.74 7.77 -21.62
N THR A 235 -2.05 7.72 -21.58
CA THR A 235 -2.88 8.70 -20.87
C THR A 235 -3.13 8.18 -19.47
N VAL A 236 -2.85 9.02 -18.48
CA VAL A 236 -2.98 8.70 -17.06
C VAL A 236 -3.95 9.67 -16.41
N GLN A 237 -4.96 9.14 -15.77
CA GLN A 237 -5.85 9.93 -14.92
C GLN A 237 -5.34 9.90 -13.48
N ILE A 238 -4.96 11.06 -12.97
CA ILE A 238 -4.48 11.25 -11.61
C ILE A 238 -5.63 11.80 -10.77
N PRO A 239 -6.10 11.08 -9.74
CA PRO A 239 -7.20 11.54 -8.91
C PRO A 239 -6.81 12.77 -8.09
N ALA A 240 -7.81 13.54 -7.67
CA ALA A 240 -7.60 14.65 -6.76
C ALA A 240 -7.13 14.16 -5.39
N GLY A 241 -6.34 14.97 -4.69
CA GLY A 241 -5.89 14.68 -3.33
C GLY A 241 -4.65 13.78 -3.21
N VAL A 242 -4.05 13.35 -4.32
CA VAL A 242 -2.83 12.52 -4.27
C VAL A 242 -1.74 13.22 -3.46
N ALA A 243 -0.98 12.44 -2.68
CA ALA A 243 0.12 12.96 -1.87
C ALA A 243 1.47 12.65 -2.52
N GLU A 244 2.50 13.41 -2.11
CA GLU A 244 3.88 13.13 -2.47
C GLU A 244 4.27 11.72 -2.06
N GLY A 245 5.02 11.02 -2.91
CA GLY A 245 5.44 9.64 -2.70
C GLY A 245 4.36 8.59 -2.99
N MET A 246 3.12 8.97 -3.28
CA MET A 246 2.11 7.99 -3.70
C MET A 246 2.47 7.38 -5.04
N GLN A 247 2.21 6.08 -5.16
CA GLN A 247 2.44 5.32 -6.37
C GLN A 247 1.10 4.89 -6.99
N LEU A 248 0.88 5.32 -8.23
CA LEU A 248 -0.25 4.87 -9.04
C LEU A 248 0.23 3.73 -9.94
N SER A 249 -0.55 2.65 -10.05
CA SER A 249 -0.25 1.49 -10.88
C SER A 249 -1.26 1.39 -12.02
N MET A 250 -0.74 1.26 -13.24
CA MET A 250 -1.54 0.97 -14.43
C MET A 250 -1.14 -0.40 -15.00
N SER A 251 -2.01 -1.38 -14.81
CA SER A 251 -1.77 -2.75 -15.27
C SER A 251 -1.62 -2.83 -16.78
N GLY A 252 -0.61 -3.60 -17.22
CA GLY A 252 -0.35 -3.86 -18.64
C GLY A 252 0.18 -2.69 -19.45
N LYS A 253 0.57 -1.58 -18.82
CA LYS A 253 1.13 -0.39 -19.47
C LYS A 253 2.66 -0.29 -19.39
N GLY A 254 3.31 -1.27 -18.76
CA GLY A 254 4.77 -1.42 -18.76
C GLY A 254 5.36 -1.93 -20.08
N ASN A 255 6.51 -2.57 -20.02
CA ASN A 255 7.13 -3.18 -21.19
C ASN A 255 6.33 -4.39 -21.68
N ALA A 256 6.26 -4.59 -22.98
CA ALA A 256 5.66 -5.79 -23.56
C ALA A 256 6.47 -7.05 -23.21
N GLY A 257 5.78 -8.15 -22.98
CA GLY A 257 6.40 -9.47 -22.84
C GLY A 257 6.74 -10.07 -24.20
N LYS A 258 7.84 -10.82 -24.29
CA LYS A 258 8.21 -11.53 -25.52
C LYS A 258 7.16 -12.57 -25.91
N HIS A 259 7.05 -12.86 -27.20
CA HIS A 259 6.18 -13.89 -27.78
C HIS A 259 4.71 -13.80 -27.31
N ASN A 260 4.11 -12.61 -27.42
CA ASN A 260 2.76 -12.34 -26.90
C ASN A 260 2.62 -12.64 -25.41
N GLY A 261 3.70 -12.43 -24.66
CA GLY A 261 3.72 -12.56 -23.22
C GLY A 261 2.88 -11.49 -22.52
N VAL A 262 2.77 -11.60 -21.21
CA VAL A 262 2.02 -10.62 -20.40
C VAL A 262 2.86 -9.34 -20.30
N PRO A 263 2.31 -8.17 -20.62
CA PRO A 263 3.03 -6.91 -20.40
C PRO A 263 3.23 -6.66 -18.90
N GLY A 264 4.25 -5.88 -18.56
CA GLY A 264 4.46 -5.36 -17.21
C GLY A 264 3.51 -4.22 -16.89
N ASP A 265 3.67 -3.65 -15.72
CA ASP A 265 2.84 -2.55 -15.23
C ASP A 265 3.60 -1.20 -15.32
N LEU A 266 2.86 -0.11 -15.44
CA LEU A 266 3.40 1.24 -15.35
C LEU A 266 3.16 1.76 -13.93
N LEU A 267 4.24 2.05 -13.23
CA LEU A 267 4.25 2.59 -11.88
C LEU A 267 4.59 4.08 -11.95
N ILE A 268 3.67 4.91 -11.50
CA ILE A 268 3.79 6.37 -11.55
C ILE A 268 3.98 6.87 -10.14
N LEU A 269 5.15 7.43 -9.87
CA LEU A 269 5.47 8.05 -8.59
C LEU A 269 5.12 9.53 -8.66
N VAL A 270 4.27 9.97 -7.74
CA VAL A 270 3.87 11.37 -7.60
C VAL A 270 4.95 12.14 -6.85
N GLU A 271 5.39 13.26 -7.43
CA GLU A 271 6.24 14.27 -6.79
C GLU A 271 5.45 15.59 -6.76
N GLU A 272 5.46 16.27 -5.62
CA GLU A 272 4.81 17.57 -5.48
C GLU A 272 5.77 18.68 -5.93
N GLU A 273 5.25 19.63 -6.72
CA GLU A 273 5.99 20.83 -7.10
C GLU A 273 5.84 21.88 -5.99
N PRO A 274 6.94 22.41 -5.44
CA PRO A 274 6.87 23.41 -4.40
C PRO A 274 6.08 24.65 -4.82
N HIS A 275 5.11 25.05 -3.98
CA HIS A 275 4.36 26.27 -4.20
C HIS A 275 5.07 27.46 -3.53
N PRO A 276 5.10 28.66 -4.15
CA PRO A 276 5.84 29.80 -3.60
C PRO A 276 5.30 30.30 -2.25
N ASP A 277 4.00 30.20 -2.02
CA ASP A 277 3.35 30.80 -0.85
C ASP A 277 2.68 29.78 0.09
N LEU A 278 2.34 28.59 -0.41
CA LEU A 278 1.56 27.59 0.34
C LEU A 278 2.43 26.39 0.65
N ILE A 279 2.36 25.92 1.89
CA ILE A 279 3.01 24.70 2.37
C ILE A 279 1.90 23.69 2.64
N ARG A 280 2.08 22.47 2.17
CA ARG A 280 1.16 21.38 2.42
C ARG A 280 1.46 20.69 3.76
N ASP A 281 0.40 20.43 4.52
CA ASP A 281 0.42 19.60 5.71
C ASP A 281 -0.74 18.59 5.61
N GLU A 282 -0.44 17.37 5.13
CA GLU A 282 -1.42 16.34 4.76
C GLU A 282 -2.48 16.86 3.75
N ASN A 283 -3.70 17.11 4.21
CA ASN A 283 -4.79 17.70 3.43
C ASN A 283 -4.99 19.19 3.71
N ASP A 284 -4.37 19.72 4.74
CA ASP A 284 -4.40 21.13 5.07
C ASP A 284 -3.29 21.89 4.34
N LEU A 285 -3.47 23.16 4.17
CA LEU A 285 -2.47 24.07 3.62
C LEU A 285 -2.10 25.11 4.67
N ILE A 286 -0.83 25.50 4.69
CA ILE A 286 -0.31 26.51 5.59
C ILE A 286 0.13 27.71 4.77
N TYR A 287 -0.33 28.89 5.15
CA TYR A 287 0.08 30.18 4.60
C TYR A 287 0.59 31.08 5.71
N ASN A 288 1.71 31.74 5.51
CA ASN A 288 2.22 32.74 6.45
C ASN A 288 1.83 34.14 5.97
N LEU A 289 0.84 34.73 6.64
CA LEU A 289 0.34 36.06 6.34
C LEU A 289 1.20 37.09 7.07
N LEU A 290 1.95 37.91 6.33
CA LEU A 290 2.73 38.99 6.89
C LEU A 290 1.90 40.27 6.87
N LEU A 291 1.47 40.70 8.05
CA LEU A 291 0.70 41.96 8.24
C LEU A 291 1.58 43.13 8.60
N SER A 292 1.27 44.30 8.12
CA SER A 292 1.83 45.53 8.67
C SER A 292 1.31 45.75 10.10
N PHE A 293 2.12 46.35 10.96
CA PHE A 293 1.72 46.70 12.32
C PHE A 293 0.41 47.53 12.38
N PRO A 294 0.21 48.60 11.54
CA PRO A 294 -1.04 49.31 11.52
C PRO A 294 -2.25 48.45 11.18
N THR A 295 -2.13 47.55 10.22
CA THR A 295 -3.24 46.65 9.85
C THR A 295 -3.56 45.67 10.98
N ALA A 296 -2.57 45.18 11.70
CA ALA A 296 -2.81 44.29 12.85
C ALA A 296 -3.43 45.02 14.03
N ALA A 297 -3.06 46.28 14.27
CA ALA A 297 -3.59 47.11 15.35
C ALA A 297 -5.01 47.64 15.07
N LEU A 298 -5.26 48.18 13.89
CA LEU A 298 -6.53 48.81 13.53
C LEU A 298 -7.56 47.85 12.97
N GLY A 299 -7.13 46.70 12.50
CA GLY A 299 -7.91 45.78 11.71
C GLY A 299 -8.01 46.18 10.25
N GLY A 300 -8.65 45.35 9.44
CA GLY A 300 -8.81 45.64 8.01
C GLY A 300 -9.17 44.40 7.22
N ALA A 301 -9.25 44.52 5.92
CA ALA A 301 -9.43 43.40 5.01
C ALA A 301 -8.12 43.17 4.25
N VAL A 302 -7.67 41.90 4.24
CA VAL A 302 -6.47 41.44 3.51
C VAL A 302 -6.82 40.35 2.52
N GLU A 303 -6.10 40.30 1.42
CA GLU A 303 -6.22 39.24 0.42
C GLU A 303 -5.24 38.13 0.73
N ILE A 304 -5.75 36.90 0.82
CA ILE A 304 -4.98 35.70 1.09
C ILE A 304 -5.01 34.83 -0.17
N PRO A 305 -3.84 34.37 -0.67
CA PRO A 305 -3.79 33.45 -1.79
C PRO A 305 -4.34 32.07 -1.37
N THR A 306 -5.10 31.47 -2.24
CA THR A 306 -5.62 30.10 -2.14
C THR A 306 -5.33 29.37 -3.44
N ILE A 307 -5.52 28.05 -3.50
CA ILE A 307 -5.34 27.27 -4.72
C ILE A 307 -6.19 27.80 -5.89
N ASP A 308 -7.42 28.22 -5.58
CA ASP A 308 -8.41 28.66 -6.59
C ASP A 308 -8.31 30.17 -6.92
N GLY A 309 -7.47 30.91 -6.22
CA GLY A 309 -7.34 32.35 -6.40
C GLY A 309 -7.11 33.09 -5.08
N LYS A 310 -7.71 34.26 -4.90
CA LYS A 310 -7.55 35.09 -3.69
C LYS A 310 -8.86 35.21 -2.92
N VAL A 311 -8.78 35.15 -1.60
CA VAL A 311 -9.92 35.34 -0.70
C VAL A 311 -9.66 36.54 0.20
N LYS A 312 -10.67 37.44 0.32
CA LYS A 312 -10.63 38.56 1.27
C LYS A 312 -11.02 38.08 2.66
N VAL A 313 -10.12 38.27 3.61
CA VAL A 313 -10.34 37.91 5.01
C VAL A 313 -10.31 39.19 5.86
N LYS A 314 -11.27 39.32 6.77
CA LYS A 314 -11.31 40.43 7.72
C LYS A 314 -10.37 40.09 8.89
N ILE A 315 -9.49 40.99 9.18
CA ILE A 315 -8.58 40.97 10.34
C ILE A 315 -9.21 41.84 11.42
N ASP A 316 -9.40 41.31 12.62
CA ASP A 316 -9.91 42.03 13.76
C ASP A 316 -8.83 42.99 14.30
N SER A 317 -9.25 44.11 14.86
CA SER A 317 -8.35 45.06 15.53
C SER A 317 -7.65 44.38 16.72
N GLY A 318 -6.38 44.68 16.92
CA GLY A 318 -5.55 44.09 17.99
C GLY A 318 -5.18 42.64 17.75
N THR A 319 -5.19 42.15 16.49
CA THR A 319 -4.75 40.82 16.15
C THR A 319 -3.26 40.60 16.48
N GLN A 320 -2.98 39.65 17.33
CA GLN A 320 -1.62 39.35 17.80
C GLN A 320 -0.87 38.41 16.84
N PRO A 321 0.47 38.51 16.74
CA PRO A 321 1.29 37.57 15.97
C PRO A 321 1.16 36.14 16.51
N GLY A 322 1.26 35.17 15.60
CA GLY A 322 1.08 33.77 15.92
C GLY A 322 -0.38 33.33 16.13
N LYS A 323 -1.36 34.21 15.82
CA LYS A 323 -2.77 33.82 15.69
C LYS A 323 -2.92 33.01 14.40
N VAL A 324 -3.56 31.86 14.48
CA VAL A 324 -3.88 31.03 13.31
C VAL A 324 -5.34 31.26 12.93
N LEU A 325 -5.57 31.69 11.70
CA LEU A 325 -6.91 31.83 11.12
C LEU A 325 -7.19 30.59 10.25
N ARG A 326 -8.32 29.95 10.46
CA ARG A 326 -8.70 28.73 9.75
C ARG A 326 -9.76 29.04 8.69
N LEU A 327 -9.40 28.85 7.43
CA LEU A 327 -10.32 28.98 6.29
C LEU A 327 -10.80 27.59 5.89
N ARG A 328 -12.00 27.25 6.33
CA ARG A 328 -12.56 25.92 6.15
C ARG A 328 -12.76 25.55 4.68
N GLY A 329 -12.41 24.32 4.33
CA GLY A 329 -12.58 23.76 2.98
C GLY A 329 -11.73 24.43 1.91
N LYS A 330 -10.62 25.12 2.28
CA LYS A 330 -9.67 25.75 1.37
C LYS A 330 -8.31 25.01 1.29
N GLY A 331 -8.25 23.81 1.82
CA GLY A 331 -7.13 22.88 1.66
C GLY A 331 -7.30 21.96 0.45
N LEU A 332 -6.72 20.77 0.54
CA LEU A 332 -6.74 19.73 -0.50
C LEU A 332 -7.83 18.70 -0.22
N PRO A 333 -8.43 18.11 -1.25
CA PRO A 333 -9.37 17.01 -1.08
C PRO A 333 -8.66 15.74 -0.59
N ASN A 334 -9.42 14.86 0.05
CA ASN A 334 -8.93 13.55 0.44
C ASN A 334 -9.02 12.57 -0.73
N VAL A 335 -7.93 11.88 -1.07
CA VAL A 335 -7.88 10.92 -2.22
C VAL A 335 -8.81 9.71 -2.04
N ASN A 336 -8.98 9.22 -0.81
CA ASN A 336 -9.74 8.01 -0.50
C ASN A 336 -10.99 8.25 0.36
N GLY A 337 -11.40 9.50 0.56
CA GLY A 337 -12.48 9.86 1.47
C GLY A 337 -13.27 11.07 1.02
N TYR A 338 -14.24 11.43 1.85
CA TYR A 338 -15.02 12.65 1.68
C TYR A 338 -14.37 13.78 2.47
N GLY A 339 -14.50 15.00 1.94
CA GLY A 339 -14.07 16.22 2.59
C GLY A 339 -12.81 16.82 1.98
N THR A 340 -12.64 18.09 2.29
CA THR A 340 -11.51 18.92 1.89
C THR A 340 -10.87 19.46 3.15
N GLY A 341 -9.56 19.51 3.20
CA GLY A 341 -8.80 20.14 4.28
C GLY A 341 -9.03 21.65 4.34
N ASP A 342 -8.36 22.28 5.25
CA ASP A 342 -8.50 23.72 5.51
C ASP A 342 -7.21 24.47 5.15
N LEU A 343 -7.32 25.79 4.95
CA LEU A 343 -6.15 26.65 4.86
C LEU A 343 -5.91 27.30 6.22
N LEU A 344 -4.77 26.97 6.82
CA LEU A 344 -4.30 27.51 8.08
C LEU A 344 -3.42 28.73 7.82
N VAL A 345 -3.91 29.89 8.18
CA VAL A 345 -3.21 31.16 7.96
C VAL A 345 -2.55 31.60 9.25
N ASN A 346 -1.23 31.47 9.31
CA ASN A 346 -0.43 31.95 10.43
C ASN A 346 -0.17 33.44 10.27
N VAL A 347 -0.56 34.23 11.25
CA VAL A 347 -0.38 35.69 11.24
C VAL A 347 1.00 36.06 11.80
N SER A 348 1.81 36.69 10.96
CA SER A 348 3.08 37.31 11.35
C SER A 348 2.99 38.84 11.18
N ILE A 349 3.75 39.57 11.96
CA ILE A 349 3.78 41.03 11.87
C ILE A 349 5.12 41.47 11.28
N TYR A 350 5.04 42.27 10.24
CA TYR A 350 6.22 42.88 9.63
C TYR A 350 6.72 44.07 10.46
N VAL A 351 7.97 44.04 10.85
CA VAL A 351 8.69 45.16 11.47
C VAL A 351 9.61 45.75 10.41
N PRO A 352 9.46 47.06 10.09
CA PRO A 352 10.32 47.70 9.10
C PRO A 352 11.80 47.67 9.49
N GLU A 353 12.66 47.31 8.53
CA GLU A 353 14.14 47.31 8.74
C GLU A 353 14.74 48.70 8.71
N ALA A 354 14.12 49.64 7.98
CA ALA A 354 14.57 51.02 7.88
C ALA A 354 13.39 51.98 8.05
N LEU A 355 13.60 53.08 8.75
CA LEU A 355 12.60 54.09 9.03
C LEU A 355 13.12 55.47 8.58
N ASN A 356 12.24 56.27 8.03
CA ASN A 356 12.54 57.68 7.83
C ASN A 356 12.41 58.49 9.14
N LYS A 357 12.83 59.79 9.12
CA LYS A 357 12.81 60.65 10.34
C LYS A 357 11.43 60.87 10.93
N GLU A 358 10.42 60.96 10.06
CA GLU A 358 9.04 61.20 10.48
C GLU A 358 8.42 59.95 11.10
N GLU A 359 8.65 58.78 10.49
CA GLU A 359 8.22 57.49 10.99
C GLU A 359 8.84 57.15 12.34
N LYS A 360 10.14 57.43 12.49
CA LYS A 360 10.84 57.26 13.75
C LYS A 360 10.22 58.10 14.85
N SER A 361 10.03 59.44 14.60
CA SER A 361 9.43 60.33 15.57
C SER A 361 8.00 59.95 15.94
N ALA A 362 7.23 59.41 14.98
CA ALA A 362 5.88 58.91 15.24
C ALA A 362 5.89 57.67 16.17
N LEU A 363 6.81 56.71 15.91
CA LEU A 363 6.94 55.52 16.76
C LEU A 363 7.47 55.85 18.17
N GLU A 364 8.42 56.79 18.32
CA GLU A 364 8.89 57.26 19.62
C GLU A 364 7.75 57.85 20.46
N LYS A 365 6.86 58.66 19.85
CA LYS A 365 5.67 59.17 20.53
C LYS A 365 4.67 58.10 20.93
N MET A 366 4.56 57.00 20.14
CA MET A 366 3.67 55.89 20.45
C MET A 366 4.24 55.05 21.61
N GLU A 367 5.55 54.88 21.72
CA GLU A 367 6.22 54.11 22.79
C GLU A 367 5.89 54.65 24.19
N ASP A 368 5.74 55.97 24.32
CA ASP A 368 5.38 56.62 25.58
C ASP A 368 3.92 56.33 26.02
N SER A 369 3.07 55.89 25.10
CA SER A 369 1.67 55.61 25.38
C SER A 369 1.49 54.28 26.14
N ASP A 370 0.65 54.31 27.18
CA ASP A 370 0.39 53.11 28.01
C ASP A 370 -0.23 51.96 27.22
N ASN A 371 -0.99 52.24 26.13
CA ASN A 371 -1.57 51.23 25.27
C ASN A 371 -0.58 50.45 24.43
N PHE A 372 0.65 50.99 24.23
CA PHE A 372 1.73 50.31 23.51
C PHE A 372 2.65 49.49 24.41
N LYS A 373 2.47 49.61 25.76
CA LYS A 373 3.20 48.81 26.74
C LYS A 373 2.54 47.45 26.95
N PRO A 374 3.28 46.32 26.92
CA PRO A 374 2.66 45.00 27.08
C PRO A 374 2.04 44.87 28.48
N SER A 375 0.71 44.65 28.55
CA SER A 375 -0.01 44.42 29.81
C SER A 375 0.35 43.05 30.43
N THR A 376 0.17 42.91 31.73
CA THR A 376 0.44 41.66 32.46
C THR A 376 -0.38 40.50 31.91
N SER A 377 -1.64 40.73 31.55
CA SER A 377 -2.54 39.71 30.99
C SER A 377 -2.08 39.21 29.62
N VAL A 378 -1.49 40.05 28.78
CA VAL A 378 -0.91 39.65 27.48
C VAL A 378 0.35 38.83 27.68
N LYS A 379 1.22 39.23 28.62
CA LYS A 379 2.43 38.46 28.99
C LYS A 379 2.07 37.03 29.45
N GLU A 380 1.07 36.88 30.32
CA GLU A 380 0.61 35.58 30.79
C GLU A 380 0.01 34.71 29.68
N LYS A 381 -0.78 35.27 28.76
CA LYS A 381 -1.32 34.56 27.62
C LYS A 381 -0.23 34.05 26.69
N ILE A 382 0.76 34.90 26.37
CA ILE A 382 1.91 34.52 25.53
C ILE A 382 2.72 33.44 26.24
N PHE A 383 2.97 33.56 27.54
CA PHE A 383 3.74 32.57 28.32
C PHE A 383 3.03 31.22 28.37
N LYS A 384 1.69 31.18 28.58
CA LYS A 384 0.90 29.95 28.53
C LYS A 384 0.99 29.26 27.15
N LYS A 385 0.89 30.03 26.06
CA LYS A 385 1.04 29.50 24.73
C LYS A 385 2.44 28.96 24.47
N PHE A 386 3.47 29.67 24.93
CA PHE A 386 4.85 29.22 24.83
C PHE A 386 5.08 27.90 25.58
N LYS A 387 4.55 27.78 26.79
CA LYS A 387 4.66 26.55 27.59
C LYS A 387 4.03 25.33 26.90
N SER A 388 2.90 25.50 26.21
CA SER A 388 2.22 24.41 25.48
C SER A 388 2.98 23.89 24.23
N PHE A 389 4.11 24.51 23.85
CA PHE A 389 5.00 23.98 22.81
C PHE A 389 6.08 23.04 23.37
N PHE A 390 6.25 23.00 24.70
CA PHE A 390 7.29 22.21 25.38
C PHE A 390 6.70 21.12 26.31
N ASP A 391 5.40 21.12 26.53
CA ASP A 391 4.63 20.04 27.18
C ASP A 391 4.07 19.11 26.10
#